data_98e144fea79ce94bcaf76cd2f969c83f
#
_entry.id   98e144fea79ce94bcaf76cd2f969c83f
#
_cell.length_a   1.000
_cell.length_b   1.000
_cell.length_c   1.000
_cell.angle_alpha   90.00
_cell.angle_beta   90.00
_cell.angle_gamma   90.00
#
_symmetry.space_group_name_H-M   'P 1'
#
loop_
_entity.id
_entity.type
_entity.pdbx_description
1 polymer ?
#
loop_
_entity_poly.entity_id
_entity_poly.type
_entity_poly.pdbx_seq_one_letter_code
_entity_poly.pdbx_strand_id
1 'polypeptide(L)'
;MKNFNSDVEAADALKNTYQELSKEIGKVIVGQEETVKLLLTAIFCQGHCLLVGVPGLAKTLLVQTIASALDLDFNRIQFTPDLMPSDIVGSETLDNNRNFKFVKGPVFANIILADEINRTPPKTQSALLESMQEYSVTVAGERHQLSKPFFVLATQNPIEQEGTYPLPEAQLDRFMFMVNLDYPSFEQEMAIVKSTTSNIKTVVNKVLGADDIILFQDLVRKVPVADNVVEYAVRLVHKTRPNIEGASEESKKFLEWGAGPRASQNLVLAAKCHALINGKYSPDIEDVKAVAFSVLRHRIVRNFKAEAEGMSTEEIIKKLM
;
A
#
# COMPACT_ATOMS: atom_id res chain seq x y z
N MET A 1 -2.27 23.75 -9.41
CA MET A 1 -1.13 22.96 -9.93
C MET A 1 0.17 23.69 -9.57
N LYS A 2 1.03 23.07 -8.76
CA LYS A 2 2.34 23.62 -8.46
C LYS A 2 3.20 23.58 -9.73
N ASN A 3 3.76 24.71 -10.14
CA ASN A 3 4.72 24.75 -11.25
C ASN A 3 6.13 24.89 -10.66
N PHE A 4 7.02 23.98 -10.98
CA PHE A 4 8.43 24.00 -10.55
C PHE A 4 9.33 24.34 -11.74
N ASN A 5 10.36 25.14 -11.51
CA ASN A 5 11.31 25.51 -12.54
C ASN A 5 12.37 24.42 -12.82
N SER A 6 12.51 23.47 -11.90
CA SER A 6 13.42 22.32 -12.05
C SER A 6 12.96 21.11 -11.25
N ASP A 7 13.46 19.91 -11.63
CA ASP A 7 13.19 18.66 -10.90
C ASP A 7 13.81 18.71 -9.47
N VAL A 8 14.87 19.49 -9.24
CA VAL A 8 15.46 19.69 -7.91
C VAL A 8 14.52 20.48 -7.01
N GLU A 9 13.93 21.57 -7.51
CA GLU A 9 12.93 22.35 -6.78
C GLU A 9 11.69 21.49 -6.45
N ALA A 10 11.24 20.65 -7.40
CA ALA A 10 10.16 19.71 -7.18
C ALA A 10 10.49 18.64 -6.11
N ALA A 11 11.74 18.16 -6.07
CA ALA A 11 12.20 17.21 -5.06
C ALA A 11 12.23 17.83 -3.65
N ASP A 12 12.72 19.04 -3.51
CA ASP A 12 12.70 19.78 -2.24
C ASP A 12 11.26 20.08 -1.79
N ALA A 13 10.39 20.42 -2.73
CA ALA A 13 8.97 20.61 -2.45
C ALA A 13 8.30 19.31 -1.98
N LEU A 14 8.61 18.16 -2.57
CA LEU A 14 8.08 16.85 -2.12
C LEU A 14 8.52 16.56 -0.68
N LYS A 15 9.81 16.74 -0.36
CA LYS A 15 10.32 16.56 1.00
C LYS A 15 9.55 17.42 2.02
N ASN A 16 9.43 18.73 1.73
CA ASN A 16 8.76 19.67 2.63
C ASN A 16 7.27 19.30 2.79
N THR A 17 6.61 18.96 1.69
CA THR A 17 5.22 18.53 1.68
C THR A 17 5.02 17.23 2.47
N TYR A 18 5.93 16.26 2.35
CA TYR A 18 5.90 15.05 3.16
C TYR A 18 6.01 15.36 4.67
N GLN A 19 6.87 16.27 5.05
CA GLN A 19 7.02 16.69 6.46
C GLN A 19 5.73 17.36 6.98
N GLU A 20 5.12 18.21 6.16
CA GLU A 20 3.84 18.84 6.48
C GLU A 20 2.70 17.83 6.60
N LEU A 21 2.58 16.88 5.65
CA LEU A 21 1.63 15.77 5.70
C LEU A 21 1.80 14.93 6.97
N SER A 22 3.04 14.54 7.28
CA SER A 22 3.35 13.75 8.47
C SER A 22 2.95 14.49 9.75
N LYS A 23 3.16 15.80 9.81
CA LYS A 23 2.75 16.65 10.94
C LYS A 23 1.22 16.75 11.04
N GLU A 24 0.51 16.95 9.94
CA GLU A 24 -0.95 17.05 9.93
C GLU A 24 -1.60 15.72 10.32
N ILE A 25 -1.13 14.60 9.76
CA ILE A 25 -1.62 13.26 10.07
C ILE A 25 -1.31 12.91 11.54
N GLY A 26 -0.12 13.26 12.03
CA GLY A 26 0.30 13.04 13.41
C GLY A 26 -0.51 13.76 14.48
N LYS A 27 -1.34 14.75 14.11
CA LYS A 27 -2.31 15.37 15.04
C LYS A 27 -3.40 14.39 15.50
N VAL A 28 -3.72 13.41 14.66
CA VAL A 28 -4.82 12.44 14.88
C VAL A 28 -4.26 11.03 15.09
N ILE A 29 -3.25 10.64 14.33
CA ILE A 29 -2.66 9.30 14.35
C ILE A 29 -1.40 9.31 15.19
N VAL A 30 -1.44 8.59 16.32
CA VAL A 30 -0.33 8.51 17.29
C VAL A 30 0.39 7.19 17.13
N GLY A 31 1.71 7.21 17.06
CA GLY A 31 2.56 6.01 17.15
C GLY A 31 2.60 5.14 15.89
N GLN A 32 2.17 5.66 14.73
CA GLN A 32 2.17 4.90 13.46
C GLN A 32 2.98 5.63 12.37
N GLU A 33 4.07 6.31 12.74
CA GLU A 33 4.86 7.15 11.84
C GLU A 33 5.42 6.35 10.66
N GLU A 34 5.95 5.13 10.91
CA GLU A 34 6.46 4.24 9.84
C GLU A 34 5.33 3.74 8.93
N THR A 35 4.18 3.42 9.49
CA THR A 35 2.99 3.06 8.68
C THR A 35 2.59 4.22 7.76
N VAL A 36 2.46 5.43 8.31
CA VAL A 36 2.14 6.65 7.53
C VAL A 36 3.17 6.87 6.43
N LYS A 37 4.47 6.73 6.75
CA LYS A 37 5.57 6.85 5.78
C LYS A 37 5.43 5.88 4.63
N LEU A 38 5.16 4.59 4.91
CA LEU A 38 4.98 3.57 3.88
C LEU A 38 3.73 3.84 3.02
N LEU A 39 2.61 4.25 3.63
CA LEU A 39 1.38 4.57 2.90
C LEU A 39 1.56 5.78 1.97
N LEU A 40 2.18 6.86 2.45
CA LEU A 40 2.48 8.03 1.62
C LEU A 40 3.48 7.67 0.51
N THR A 41 4.51 6.86 0.81
CA THR A 41 5.44 6.34 -0.20
C THR A 41 4.70 5.56 -1.28
N ALA A 42 3.77 4.68 -0.91
CA ALA A 42 2.99 3.93 -1.87
C ALA A 42 2.11 4.84 -2.74
N ILE A 43 1.46 5.85 -2.16
CA ILE A 43 0.66 6.84 -2.90
C ILE A 43 1.52 7.58 -3.93
N PHE A 44 2.71 8.05 -3.55
CA PHE A 44 3.64 8.73 -4.46
C PHE A 44 4.28 7.78 -5.49
N CYS A 45 4.28 6.48 -5.23
CA CYS A 45 4.74 5.46 -6.18
C CYS A 45 3.63 4.88 -7.06
N GLN A 46 2.39 5.35 -6.97
CA GLN A 46 1.21 4.73 -7.62
C GLN A 46 1.01 3.26 -7.23
N GLY A 47 1.45 2.88 -6.02
CA GLY A 47 1.30 1.53 -5.49
C GLY A 47 0.05 1.40 -4.62
N HIS A 48 -0.29 0.16 -4.26
CA HIS A 48 -1.36 -0.18 -3.33
C HIS A 48 -0.78 -0.87 -2.11
N CYS A 49 -1.46 -0.83 -0.96
CA CYS A 49 -0.98 -1.43 0.27
C CYS A 49 -1.94 -2.45 0.85
N LEU A 50 -1.38 -3.46 1.50
CA LEU A 50 -2.09 -4.40 2.34
C LEU A 50 -1.69 -4.17 3.80
N LEU A 51 -2.64 -3.79 4.65
CA LEU A 51 -2.44 -3.68 6.10
C LEU A 51 -2.85 -4.98 6.78
N VAL A 52 -1.94 -5.56 7.52
CA VAL A 52 -2.20 -6.75 8.35
C VAL A 52 -2.12 -6.32 9.80
N GLY A 53 -3.19 -6.54 10.54
CA GLY A 53 -3.22 -6.17 11.96
C GLY A 53 -4.56 -6.51 12.61
N VAL A 54 -4.54 -6.66 13.90
CA VAL A 54 -5.72 -6.98 14.70
C VAL A 54 -6.80 -5.88 14.63
N PRO A 55 -8.05 -6.19 14.95
CA PRO A 55 -9.11 -5.18 15.07
C PRO A 55 -8.77 -4.12 16.12
N GLY A 56 -9.31 -2.91 15.95
CA GLY A 56 -9.15 -1.83 16.95
C GLY A 56 -7.92 -0.94 16.77
N LEU A 57 -7.04 -1.20 15.79
CA LEU A 57 -5.83 -0.40 15.53
C LEU A 57 -6.10 0.85 14.65
N ALA A 58 -7.31 1.39 14.70
CA ALA A 58 -7.72 2.64 14.04
C ALA A 58 -7.45 2.70 12.52
N LYS A 59 -7.44 1.56 11.80
CA LYS A 59 -7.15 1.48 10.35
C LYS A 59 -8.03 2.43 9.53
N THR A 60 -9.33 2.47 9.80
CA THR A 60 -10.26 3.38 9.10
C THR A 60 -9.94 4.84 9.36
N LEU A 61 -9.66 5.20 10.62
CA LEU A 61 -9.28 6.57 10.99
C LEU A 61 -7.98 7.00 10.31
N LEU A 62 -6.98 6.12 10.25
CA LEU A 62 -5.72 6.36 9.55
C LEU A 62 -5.96 6.73 8.09
N VAL A 63 -6.75 5.92 7.36
CA VAL A 63 -6.99 6.14 5.92
C VAL A 63 -7.82 7.40 5.67
N GLN A 64 -8.86 7.65 6.48
CA GLN A 64 -9.65 8.86 6.40
C GLN A 64 -8.81 10.12 6.67
N THR A 65 -7.90 10.04 7.65
CA THR A 65 -6.99 11.14 7.97
C THR A 65 -6.04 11.45 6.82
N ILE A 66 -5.47 10.40 6.18
CA ILE A 66 -4.62 10.54 4.98
C ILE A 66 -5.43 11.15 3.83
N ALA A 67 -6.63 10.65 3.54
CA ALA A 67 -7.48 11.17 2.48
C ALA A 67 -7.83 12.65 2.70
N SER A 68 -8.14 13.04 3.93
CA SER A 68 -8.43 14.43 4.31
C SER A 68 -7.21 15.35 4.11
N ALA A 69 -6.01 14.90 4.51
CA ALA A 69 -4.78 15.67 4.34
C ALA A 69 -4.39 15.82 2.86
N LEU A 70 -4.77 14.86 2.00
CA LEU A 70 -4.51 14.83 0.57
C LEU A 70 -5.64 15.44 -0.29
N ASP A 71 -6.72 15.94 0.32
CA ASP A 71 -7.91 16.45 -0.39
C ASP A 71 -8.42 15.48 -1.47
N LEU A 72 -8.53 14.20 -1.12
CA LEU A 72 -8.94 13.13 -2.01
C LEU A 72 -10.27 12.52 -1.57
N ASP A 73 -11.09 12.12 -2.55
CA ASP A 73 -12.30 11.36 -2.30
C ASP A 73 -11.98 9.99 -1.70
N PHE A 74 -12.70 9.64 -0.64
CA PHE A 74 -12.52 8.42 0.12
C PHE A 74 -13.80 7.60 0.18
N ASN A 75 -13.69 6.29 -0.09
CA ASN A 75 -14.75 5.31 0.15
C ASN A 75 -14.22 4.11 0.94
N ARG A 76 -15.05 3.59 1.84
CA ARG A 76 -14.83 2.33 2.55
C ARG A 76 -15.73 1.25 1.98
N ILE A 77 -15.15 0.10 1.67
CA ILE A 77 -15.85 -1.12 1.27
C ILE A 77 -15.59 -2.16 2.35
N GLN A 78 -16.63 -2.51 3.11
CA GLN A 78 -16.55 -3.59 4.08
C GLN A 78 -16.78 -4.91 3.35
N PHE A 79 -15.79 -5.78 3.35
CA PHE A 79 -15.87 -7.09 2.72
C PHE A 79 -16.59 -8.05 3.65
N THR A 80 -17.75 -8.56 3.22
CA THR A 80 -18.59 -9.53 3.91
C THR A 80 -18.82 -10.75 3.01
N PRO A 81 -19.15 -11.93 3.54
CA PRO A 81 -19.31 -13.15 2.73
C PRO A 81 -20.34 -13.04 1.60
N ASP A 82 -21.33 -12.17 1.75
CA ASP A 82 -22.41 -11.90 0.81
C ASP A 82 -22.14 -10.77 -0.19
N LEU A 83 -21.01 -10.04 -0.05
CA LEU A 83 -20.65 -8.94 -0.95
C LEU A 83 -20.44 -9.46 -2.37
N MET A 84 -21.08 -8.82 -3.33
CA MET A 84 -20.99 -9.15 -4.76
C MET A 84 -20.02 -8.22 -5.50
N PRO A 85 -19.44 -8.64 -6.62
CA PRO A 85 -18.61 -7.76 -7.47
C PRO A 85 -19.33 -6.47 -7.89
N SER A 86 -20.64 -6.55 -8.21
CA SER A 86 -21.45 -5.37 -8.55
C SER A 86 -21.55 -4.35 -7.44
N ASP A 87 -21.46 -4.76 -6.17
CA ASP A 87 -21.49 -3.86 -5.03
C ASP A 87 -20.20 -3.02 -4.93
N ILE A 88 -19.11 -3.50 -5.53
CA ILE A 88 -17.81 -2.81 -5.61
C ILE A 88 -17.75 -1.91 -6.84
N VAL A 89 -18.01 -2.47 -8.02
CA VAL A 89 -17.79 -1.79 -9.30
C VAL A 89 -19.00 -1.01 -9.80
N GLY A 90 -20.18 -1.29 -9.27
CA GLY A 90 -21.44 -0.74 -9.75
C GLY A 90 -22.16 -1.66 -10.72
N SER A 91 -23.33 -1.26 -11.15
CA SER A 91 -24.21 -2.04 -12.02
C SER A 91 -25.03 -1.15 -12.95
N GLU A 92 -25.54 -1.73 -14.03
CA GLU A 92 -26.56 -1.07 -14.84
C GLU A 92 -27.96 -1.24 -14.21
N THR A 93 -28.70 -0.15 -14.19
CA THR A 93 -30.09 -0.10 -13.73
C THR A 93 -30.94 0.51 -14.81
N LEU A 94 -32.23 0.19 -14.85
CA LEU A 94 -33.19 0.84 -15.72
C LEU A 94 -33.62 2.17 -15.10
N ASP A 95 -33.54 3.25 -15.89
CA ASP A 95 -34.12 4.54 -15.50
C ASP A 95 -35.67 4.54 -15.68
N ASN A 96 -36.31 5.64 -15.30
CA ASN A 96 -37.76 5.81 -15.42
C ASN A 96 -38.26 5.71 -16.87
N ASN A 97 -37.37 5.92 -17.86
CA ASN A 97 -37.67 5.85 -19.30
C ASN A 97 -37.30 4.47 -19.89
N ARG A 98 -36.94 3.50 -19.07
CA ARG A 98 -36.47 2.16 -19.45
C ARG A 98 -35.15 2.15 -20.24
N ASN A 99 -34.31 3.17 -20.09
CA ASN A 99 -32.96 3.16 -20.60
C ASN A 99 -32.01 2.57 -19.55
N PHE A 100 -31.02 1.82 -20.01
CA PHE A 100 -29.94 1.37 -19.13
C PHE A 100 -29.08 2.57 -18.69
N LYS A 101 -28.85 2.67 -17.39
CA LYS A 101 -28.00 3.67 -16.78
C LYS A 101 -27.00 2.99 -15.86
N PHE A 102 -25.71 3.27 -16.07
CA PHE A 102 -24.66 2.82 -15.16
C PHE A 102 -24.70 3.60 -13.86
N VAL A 103 -24.79 2.89 -12.75
CA VAL A 103 -24.67 3.43 -11.39
C VAL A 103 -23.31 3.02 -10.85
N LYS A 104 -22.45 4.02 -10.60
CA LYS A 104 -21.09 3.82 -10.10
C LYS A 104 -21.10 3.17 -8.72
N GLY A 105 -20.26 2.15 -8.55
CA GLY A 105 -19.99 1.56 -7.23
C GLY A 105 -18.97 2.37 -6.41
N PRO A 106 -18.73 1.97 -5.16
CA PRO A 106 -17.82 2.68 -4.25
C PRO A 106 -16.36 2.70 -4.72
N VAL A 107 -15.94 1.87 -5.67
CA VAL A 107 -14.59 1.89 -6.25
C VAL A 107 -14.26 3.19 -6.99
N PHE A 108 -15.29 3.98 -7.34
CA PHE A 108 -15.12 5.28 -8.00
C PHE A 108 -14.82 6.41 -7.01
N ALA A 109 -13.72 6.26 -6.28
CA ALA A 109 -13.11 7.30 -5.47
C ALA A 109 -11.58 7.24 -5.64
N ASN A 110 -10.86 8.22 -5.10
CA ASN A 110 -9.40 8.26 -5.19
C ASN A 110 -8.74 7.29 -4.21
N ILE A 111 -9.28 7.19 -3.00
CA ILE A 111 -8.78 6.30 -1.94
C ILE A 111 -9.88 5.32 -1.56
N ILE A 112 -9.57 4.05 -1.68
CA ILE A 112 -10.45 2.95 -1.28
C ILE A 112 -9.85 2.23 -0.08
N LEU A 113 -10.61 2.15 1.00
CA LEU A 113 -10.33 1.21 2.08
C LEU A 113 -11.14 -0.07 1.84
N ALA A 114 -10.48 -1.13 1.40
CA ALA A 114 -11.05 -2.47 1.29
C ALA A 114 -10.87 -3.20 2.62
N ASP A 115 -11.85 -3.07 3.50
CA ASP A 115 -11.74 -3.57 4.88
C ASP A 115 -12.10 -5.05 4.96
N GLU A 116 -11.21 -5.87 5.54
CA GLU A 116 -11.32 -7.32 5.69
C GLU A 116 -11.47 -8.06 4.34
N ILE A 117 -10.59 -7.75 3.37
CA ILE A 117 -10.66 -8.26 1.99
C ILE A 117 -10.75 -9.79 1.91
N ASN A 118 -10.19 -10.49 2.89
CA ASN A 118 -10.19 -11.96 2.98
C ASN A 118 -11.54 -12.56 3.43
N ARG A 119 -12.58 -11.77 3.75
CA ARG A 119 -13.89 -12.27 4.15
C ARG A 119 -14.84 -12.56 2.99
N THR A 120 -14.46 -12.24 1.76
CA THR A 120 -15.28 -12.52 0.57
C THR A 120 -14.66 -13.60 -0.31
N PRO A 121 -15.49 -14.31 -1.09
CA PRO A 121 -15.00 -15.29 -2.07
C PRO A 121 -14.05 -14.66 -3.11
N PRO A 122 -13.15 -15.44 -3.73
CA PRO A 122 -12.15 -14.98 -4.69
C PRO A 122 -12.72 -14.16 -5.87
N LYS A 123 -13.94 -14.45 -6.32
CA LYS A 123 -14.59 -13.72 -7.41
C LYS A 123 -14.79 -12.22 -7.06
N THR A 124 -15.21 -11.94 -5.83
CA THR A 124 -15.43 -10.57 -5.36
C THR A 124 -14.11 -9.85 -5.11
N GLN A 125 -13.12 -10.54 -4.52
CA GLN A 125 -11.76 -10.01 -4.38
C GLN A 125 -11.17 -9.61 -5.74
N SER A 126 -11.34 -10.46 -6.76
CA SER A 126 -10.82 -10.25 -8.11
C SER A 126 -11.34 -8.96 -8.75
N ALA A 127 -12.59 -8.56 -8.50
CA ALA A 127 -13.14 -7.30 -9.04
C ALA A 127 -12.38 -6.06 -8.56
N LEU A 128 -12.01 -6.01 -7.27
CA LEU A 128 -11.19 -4.92 -6.75
C LEU A 128 -9.75 -5.01 -7.29
N LEU A 129 -9.16 -6.21 -7.29
CA LEU A 129 -7.77 -6.42 -7.72
C LEU A 129 -7.57 -6.13 -9.22
N GLU A 130 -8.60 -6.35 -10.05
CA GLU A 130 -8.60 -5.92 -11.46
C GLU A 130 -8.61 -4.39 -11.56
N SER A 131 -9.47 -3.72 -10.79
CA SER A 131 -9.53 -2.26 -10.75
C SER A 131 -8.19 -1.62 -10.34
N MET A 132 -7.44 -2.25 -9.42
CA MET A 132 -6.10 -1.81 -9.01
C MET A 132 -5.08 -1.89 -10.15
N GLN A 133 -5.16 -2.89 -10.99
CA GLN A 133 -4.20 -3.11 -12.07
C GLN A 133 -4.52 -2.30 -13.31
N GLU A 134 -5.81 -2.26 -13.69
CA GLU A 134 -6.26 -1.65 -14.95
C GLU A 134 -6.62 -0.16 -14.81
N TYR A 135 -6.75 0.35 -13.58
CA TYR A 135 -7.28 1.70 -13.29
C TYR A 135 -8.63 1.96 -13.96
N SER A 136 -9.40 0.90 -14.16
CA SER A 136 -10.71 0.92 -14.80
C SER A 136 -11.52 -0.29 -14.36
N VAL A 137 -12.83 -0.23 -14.57
CA VAL A 137 -13.74 -1.35 -14.38
C VAL A 137 -14.53 -1.58 -15.68
N THR A 138 -14.89 -2.83 -15.96
CA THR A 138 -15.73 -3.20 -17.09
C THR A 138 -17.09 -3.66 -16.59
N VAL A 139 -18.16 -2.95 -16.95
CA VAL A 139 -19.54 -3.29 -16.59
C VAL A 139 -20.38 -3.34 -17.87
N ALA A 140 -21.13 -4.41 -18.05
CA ALA A 140 -21.99 -4.65 -19.24
C ALA A 140 -21.25 -4.48 -20.59
N GLY A 141 -19.95 -4.75 -20.62
CA GLY A 141 -19.12 -4.61 -21.83
C GLY A 141 -18.51 -3.21 -22.03
N GLU A 142 -18.88 -2.23 -21.23
CA GLU A 142 -18.31 -0.87 -21.27
C GLU A 142 -17.20 -0.69 -20.24
N ARG A 143 -16.09 -0.05 -20.67
CA ARG A 143 -14.94 0.26 -19.81
C ARG A 143 -15.07 1.65 -19.20
N HIS A 144 -15.13 1.72 -17.89
CA HIS A 144 -15.20 2.95 -17.10
C HIS A 144 -13.87 3.23 -16.41
N GLN A 145 -13.26 4.38 -16.71
CA GLN A 145 -12.00 4.80 -16.12
C GLN A 145 -12.19 5.27 -14.67
N LEU A 146 -11.25 4.92 -13.81
CA LEU A 146 -11.18 5.44 -12.44
C LEU A 146 -10.42 6.77 -12.40
N SER A 147 -10.80 7.63 -11.45
CA SER A 147 -10.12 8.92 -11.25
C SER A 147 -8.71 8.72 -10.73
N LYS A 148 -7.76 9.55 -11.19
CA LYS A 148 -6.39 9.56 -10.68
C LYS A 148 -6.21 10.73 -9.70
N PRO A 149 -5.35 10.58 -8.68
CA PRO A 149 -4.67 9.34 -8.27
C PRO A 149 -5.68 8.31 -7.75
N PHE A 150 -5.37 7.02 -7.93
CA PHE A 150 -6.19 5.91 -7.42
C PHE A 150 -5.33 5.04 -6.49
N PHE A 151 -5.77 4.89 -5.26
CA PHE A 151 -5.05 4.15 -4.23
C PHE A 151 -6.00 3.22 -3.47
N VAL A 152 -5.60 1.95 -3.35
CA VAL A 152 -6.32 0.96 -2.56
C VAL A 152 -5.48 0.57 -1.36
N LEU A 153 -6.09 0.68 -0.20
CA LEU A 153 -5.60 0.10 1.04
C LEU A 153 -6.52 -1.04 1.43
N ALA A 154 -6.04 -2.26 1.29
CA ALA A 154 -6.75 -3.43 1.77
C ALA A 154 -6.34 -3.77 3.20
N THR A 155 -7.25 -4.34 4.00
CA THR A 155 -6.93 -4.82 5.33
C THR A 155 -7.17 -6.32 5.44
N GLN A 156 -6.37 -6.99 6.27
CA GLN A 156 -6.57 -8.36 6.70
C GLN A 156 -6.46 -8.44 8.22
N ASN A 157 -7.32 -9.25 8.81
CA ASN A 157 -7.22 -9.63 10.22
C ASN A 157 -6.51 -10.98 10.32
N PRO A 158 -5.31 -11.06 10.92
CA PRO A 158 -4.55 -12.30 11.00
C PRO A 158 -5.12 -13.32 11.99
N ILE A 159 -6.01 -12.90 12.90
CA ILE A 159 -6.58 -13.77 13.94
C ILE A 159 -7.81 -14.53 13.42
N GLU A 160 -8.59 -13.91 12.53
CA GLU A 160 -9.79 -14.53 11.98
C GLU A 160 -9.43 -15.50 10.86
N GLN A 161 -9.55 -16.80 11.15
CA GLN A 161 -9.31 -17.88 10.17
C GLN A 161 -10.61 -18.50 9.67
N GLU A 162 -11.64 -18.59 10.51
CA GLU A 162 -12.93 -19.15 10.13
C GLU A 162 -13.71 -18.24 9.19
N GLY A 163 -14.24 -18.81 8.11
CA GLY A 163 -15.03 -18.05 7.10
C GLY A 163 -14.19 -17.07 6.28
N THR A 164 -12.87 -17.26 6.19
CA THR A 164 -11.99 -16.43 5.39
C THR A 164 -11.49 -17.16 4.15
N TYR A 165 -11.19 -16.36 3.12
CA TYR A 165 -10.61 -16.79 1.85
C TYR A 165 -9.27 -16.08 1.68
N PRO A 166 -8.14 -16.74 1.96
CA PRO A 166 -6.83 -16.11 1.83
C PRO A 166 -6.59 -15.66 0.39
N LEU A 167 -5.91 -14.53 0.23
CA LEU A 167 -5.48 -14.06 -1.08
C LEU A 167 -4.36 -14.97 -1.60
N PRO A 168 -4.48 -15.52 -2.82
CA PRO A 168 -3.37 -16.23 -3.47
C PRO A 168 -2.13 -15.33 -3.64
N GLU A 169 -0.95 -15.91 -3.69
CA GLU A 169 0.35 -15.21 -3.83
C GLU A 169 0.37 -14.31 -5.06
N ALA A 170 -0.21 -14.73 -6.17
CA ALA A 170 -0.32 -13.93 -7.39
C ALA A 170 -1.18 -12.67 -7.23
N GLN A 171 -2.12 -12.69 -6.30
CA GLN A 171 -2.96 -11.54 -5.95
C GLN A 171 -2.25 -10.64 -4.91
N LEU A 172 -1.56 -11.24 -3.95
CA LEU A 172 -0.73 -10.52 -2.99
C LEU A 172 0.37 -9.72 -3.68
N ASP A 173 0.98 -10.25 -4.75
CA ASP A 173 2.03 -9.57 -5.53
C ASP A 173 1.57 -8.25 -6.17
N ARG A 174 0.25 -7.98 -6.27
CA ARG A 174 -0.30 -6.70 -6.76
C ARG A 174 -0.15 -5.56 -5.76
N PHE A 175 -0.04 -5.85 -4.47
CA PHE A 175 0.24 -4.84 -3.47
C PHE A 175 1.72 -4.48 -3.47
N MET A 176 2.02 -3.19 -3.48
CA MET A 176 3.40 -2.70 -3.40
C MET A 176 4.01 -3.05 -2.05
N PHE A 177 3.30 -2.76 -0.98
CA PHE A 177 3.69 -3.03 0.38
C PHE A 177 2.67 -3.89 1.13
N MET A 178 3.19 -4.79 1.96
CA MET A 178 2.45 -5.34 3.10
C MET A 178 3.01 -4.68 4.36
N VAL A 179 2.12 -4.05 5.13
CA VAL A 179 2.46 -3.31 6.34
C VAL A 179 1.80 -4.00 7.53
N ASN A 180 2.61 -4.46 8.48
CA ASN A 180 2.12 -5.01 9.73
C ASN A 180 1.83 -3.87 10.69
N LEU A 181 0.65 -3.90 11.30
CA LEU A 181 0.26 -2.98 12.37
C LEU A 181 0.40 -3.69 13.70
N ASP A 182 1.28 -3.17 14.53
CA ASP A 182 1.48 -3.64 15.90
C ASP A 182 0.63 -2.83 16.89
N TYR A 183 0.49 -3.35 18.10
CA TYR A 183 -0.12 -2.61 19.20
C TYR A 183 0.71 -1.35 19.53
N PRO A 184 0.07 -0.25 19.92
CA PRO A 184 0.79 0.93 20.39
C PRO A 184 1.59 0.62 21.66
N SER A 185 2.67 1.36 21.88
CA SER A 185 3.37 1.31 23.17
C SER A 185 2.49 1.86 24.30
N PHE A 186 2.85 1.59 25.56
CA PHE A 186 2.10 2.12 26.69
C PHE A 186 1.95 3.65 26.65
N GLU A 187 3.03 4.36 26.29
CA GLU A 187 3.03 5.82 26.18
C GLU A 187 2.14 6.32 25.05
N GLN A 188 2.17 5.61 23.91
CA GLN A 188 1.31 5.91 22.75
C GLN A 188 -0.16 5.66 23.09
N GLU A 189 -0.47 4.55 23.75
CA GLU A 189 -1.84 4.24 24.19
C GLU A 189 -2.37 5.26 25.20
N MET A 190 -1.54 5.69 26.15
CA MET A 190 -1.87 6.79 27.05
C MET A 190 -2.19 8.10 26.30
N ALA A 191 -1.43 8.42 25.25
CA ALA A 191 -1.67 9.60 24.42
C ALA A 191 -2.98 9.47 23.63
N ILE A 192 -3.24 8.27 23.05
CA ILE A 192 -4.50 7.97 22.35
C ILE A 192 -5.70 8.14 23.27
N VAL A 193 -5.67 7.55 24.47
CA VAL A 193 -6.78 7.67 25.44
C VAL A 193 -7.03 9.13 25.79
N LYS A 194 -5.98 9.90 26.11
CA LYS A 194 -6.12 11.34 26.44
C LYS A 194 -6.74 12.15 25.30
N SER A 195 -6.32 11.88 24.05
CA SER A 195 -6.83 12.63 22.88
C SER A 195 -8.27 12.23 22.53
N THR A 196 -8.60 10.93 22.57
CA THR A 196 -9.92 10.42 22.14
C THR A 196 -11.02 10.57 23.17
N THR A 197 -10.69 10.69 24.46
CA THR A 197 -11.65 10.91 25.56
C THR A 197 -11.82 12.39 25.92
N SER A 198 -11.05 13.29 25.28
CA SER A 198 -11.20 14.74 25.45
C SER A 198 -12.31 15.30 24.52
N ASN A 199 -12.87 16.45 24.87
CA ASN A 199 -13.84 17.15 24.01
C ASN A 199 -13.17 18.01 22.92
N ILE A 200 -11.91 17.74 22.59
CA ILE A 200 -11.16 18.49 21.58
C ILE A 200 -11.34 17.80 20.23
N LYS A 201 -11.94 18.52 19.27
CA LYS A 201 -12.01 18.06 17.87
C LYS A 201 -10.75 18.51 17.15
N THR A 202 -9.88 17.55 16.81
CA THR A 202 -8.70 17.84 16.00
C THR A 202 -9.11 17.95 14.52
N VAL A 203 -8.76 19.07 13.88
CA VAL A 203 -9.00 19.30 12.45
C VAL A 203 -7.70 19.05 11.69
N VAL A 204 -7.77 18.21 10.69
CA VAL A 204 -6.66 17.95 9.74
C VAL A 204 -6.80 18.93 8.58
N ASN A 205 -5.76 19.71 8.33
CA ASN A 205 -5.73 20.63 7.21
C ASN A 205 -5.36 19.89 5.92
N LYS A 206 -5.90 20.38 4.81
CA LYS A 206 -5.50 19.94 3.47
C LYS A 206 -4.11 20.47 3.14
N VAL A 207 -3.24 19.59 2.67
CA VAL A 207 -1.83 19.91 2.32
C VAL A 207 -1.60 19.81 0.82
N LEU A 208 -2.18 18.81 0.18
CA LEU A 208 -2.05 18.53 -1.26
C LEU A 208 -3.41 18.32 -1.90
N GLY A 209 -3.46 18.44 -3.23
CA GLY A 209 -4.59 18.00 -4.06
C GLY A 209 -4.16 16.93 -5.07
N ALA A 210 -5.14 16.38 -5.80
CA ALA A 210 -4.95 15.31 -6.77
C ALA A 210 -3.86 15.62 -7.81
N ASP A 211 -3.88 16.83 -8.38
CA ASP A 211 -2.93 17.24 -9.42
C ASP A 211 -1.49 17.30 -8.92
N ASP A 212 -1.28 17.77 -7.68
CA ASP A 212 0.05 17.83 -7.08
C ASP A 212 0.59 16.43 -6.78
N ILE A 213 -0.29 15.49 -6.41
CA ILE A 213 0.10 14.09 -6.18
C ILE A 213 0.54 13.46 -7.50
N ILE A 214 -0.20 13.66 -8.60
CA ILE A 214 0.17 13.15 -9.93
C ILE A 214 1.53 13.70 -10.35
N LEU A 215 1.79 15.00 -10.13
CA LEU A 215 3.09 15.61 -10.41
C LEU A 215 4.22 14.94 -9.61
N PHE A 216 4.01 14.67 -8.32
CA PHE A 216 5.01 13.97 -7.51
C PHE A 216 5.19 12.50 -7.89
N GLN A 217 4.13 11.82 -8.36
CA GLN A 217 4.24 10.47 -8.92
C GLN A 217 5.14 10.43 -10.16
N ASP A 218 5.00 11.42 -11.04
CA ASP A 218 5.85 11.55 -12.23
C ASP A 218 7.29 11.90 -11.84
N LEU A 219 7.48 12.78 -10.84
CA LEU A 219 8.81 13.12 -10.32
C LEU A 219 9.54 11.88 -9.78
N VAL A 220 8.88 11.05 -8.94
CA VAL A 220 9.48 9.83 -8.39
C VAL A 220 10.00 8.92 -9.51
N ARG A 221 9.26 8.79 -10.61
CA ARG A 221 9.69 7.97 -11.76
C ARG A 221 10.92 8.53 -12.45
N LYS A 222 11.05 9.86 -12.55
CA LYS A 222 12.20 10.57 -13.18
C LYS A 222 13.47 10.51 -12.36
N VAL A 223 13.42 10.25 -11.04
CA VAL A 223 14.61 10.18 -10.19
C VAL A 223 15.64 9.23 -10.79
N PRO A 224 16.89 9.68 -11.03
CA PRO A 224 17.94 8.81 -11.50
C PRO A 224 18.31 7.77 -10.44
N VAL A 225 18.76 6.60 -10.88
CA VAL A 225 19.24 5.53 -9.99
C VAL A 225 20.53 4.96 -10.57
N ALA A 226 21.54 4.81 -9.74
CA ALA A 226 22.81 4.24 -10.14
C ALA A 226 22.68 2.71 -10.36
N ASP A 227 23.42 2.17 -11.32
CA ASP A 227 23.35 0.74 -11.70
C ASP A 227 23.64 -0.20 -10.53
N ASN A 228 24.56 0.15 -9.63
CA ASN A 228 24.86 -0.65 -8.43
C ASN A 228 23.67 -0.78 -7.47
N VAL A 229 22.80 0.23 -7.41
CA VAL A 229 21.58 0.20 -6.57
C VAL A 229 20.53 -0.71 -7.22
N VAL A 230 20.36 -0.60 -8.53
CA VAL A 230 19.48 -1.51 -9.31
C VAL A 230 19.97 -2.95 -9.18
N GLU A 231 21.28 -3.19 -9.37
CA GLU A 231 21.89 -4.49 -9.22
C GLU A 231 21.67 -5.07 -7.82
N TYR A 232 21.86 -4.26 -6.77
CA TYR A 232 21.60 -4.70 -5.39
C TYR A 232 20.14 -5.14 -5.20
N ALA A 233 19.17 -4.34 -5.65
CA ALA A 233 17.76 -4.68 -5.55
C ALA A 233 17.41 -5.99 -6.30
N VAL A 234 17.95 -6.17 -7.52
CA VAL A 234 17.75 -7.39 -8.30
C VAL A 234 18.43 -8.59 -7.65
N ARG A 235 19.68 -8.44 -7.18
CA ARG A 235 20.39 -9.50 -6.44
C ARG A 235 19.66 -9.91 -5.16
N LEU A 236 19.12 -8.95 -4.40
CA LEU A 236 18.34 -9.24 -3.20
C LEU A 236 17.12 -10.11 -3.54
N VAL A 237 16.37 -9.76 -4.58
CA VAL A 237 15.22 -10.56 -5.03
C VAL A 237 15.66 -11.94 -5.54
N HIS A 238 16.76 -12.04 -6.30
CA HIS A 238 17.31 -13.32 -6.74
C HIS A 238 17.70 -14.22 -5.55
N LYS A 239 18.33 -13.67 -4.52
CA LYS A 239 18.67 -14.42 -3.29
C LYS A 239 17.45 -15.04 -2.61
N THR A 240 16.22 -14.51 -2.84
CA THR A 240 15.00 -15.12 -2.25
C THR A 240 14.57 -16.41 -2.93
N ARG A 241 15.12 -16.75 -4.12
CA ARG A 241 14.64 -17.86 -4.96
C ARG A 241 15.44 -19.13 -4.64
N PRO A 242 14.83 -20.17 -4.04
CA PRO A 242 15.56 -21.38 -3.62
C PRO A 242 15.98 -22.27 -4.80
N ASN A 243 15.25 -22.23 -5.94
CA ASN A 243 15.35 -23.18 -7.03
C ASN A 243 16.13 -22.64 -8.26
N ILE A 244 17.01 -21.65 -8.06
CA ILE A 244 17.87 -21.12 -9.15
C ILE A 244 19.34 -21.45 -8.91
N GLU A 245 20.13 -21.42 -9.96
CA GLU A 245 21.58 -21.49 -9.86
C GLU A 245 22.12 -20.31 -9.06
N GLY A 246 22.99 -20.56 -8.09
CA GLY A 246 23.52 -19.53 -7.19
C GLY A 246 22.53 -19.06 -6.07
N ALA A 247 21.45 -19.82 -5.84
CA ALA A 247 20.55 -19.55 -4.73
C ALA A 247 21.29 -19.53 -3.38
N SER A 248 20.90 -18.62 -2.48
CA SER A 248 21.49 -18.51 -1.16
C SER A 248 21.20 -19.77 -0.30
N GLU A 249 22.06 -20.09 0.64
CA GLU A 249 21.85 -21.24 1.54
C GLU A 249 20.62 -21.00 2.44
N GLU A 250 20.35 -19.75 2.83
CA GLU A 250 19.19 -19.38 3.61
C GLU A 250 17.90 -19.63 2.84
N SER A 251 17.83 -19.25 1.54
CA SER A 251 16.64 -19.47 0.72
C SER A 251 16.40 -20.95 0.46
N LYS A 252 17.44 -21.73 0.13
CA LYS A 252 17.34 -23.19 -0.03
C LYS A 252 16.86 -23.86 1.25
N LYS A 253 17.29 -23.36 2.42
CA LYS A 253 16.96 -23.93 3.72
C LYS A 253 15.55 -23.59 4.17
N PHE A 254 15.08 -22.37 3.93
CA PHE A 254 13.90 -21.80 4.61
C PHE A 254 12.75 -21.37 3.70
N LEU A 255 12.98 -21.27 2.37
CA LEU A 255 11.96 -20.84 1.44
C LEU A 255 11.48 -21.96 0.53
N GLU A 256 10.19 -21.98 0.27
CA GLU A 256 9.58 -22.78 -0.78
C GLU A 256 9.52 -22.00 -2.09
N TRP A 257 9.14 -20.71 -2.03
CA TRP A 257 9.06 -19.79 -3.17
C TRP A 257 9.69 -18.45 -2.85
N GLY A 258 10.36 -17.89 -3.84
CA GLY A 258 10.94 -16.55 -3.79
C GLY A 258 10.17 -15.52 -4.60
N ALA A 259 10.54 -14.25 -4.45
CA ALA A 259 9.88 -13.13 -5.07
C ALA A 259 10.10 -13.04 -6.59
N GLY A 260 9.07 -12.57 -7.31
CA GLY A 260 9.09 -12.31 -8.75
C GLY A 260 9.75 -10.96 -9.12
N PRO A 261 9.87 -10.66 -10.44
CA PRO A 261 10.47 -9.41 -10.92
C PRO A 261 9.78 -8.13 -10.45
N ARG A 262 8.45 -8.19 -10.16
CA ARG A 262 7.70 -7.05 -9.61
C ARG A 262 8.27 -6.58 -8.26
N ALA A 263 8.85 -7.49 -7.47
CA ALA A 263 9.53 -7.12 -6.24
C ALA A 263 10.73 -6.20 -6.50
N SER A 264 11.59 -6.52 -7.50
CA SER A 264 12.72 -5.66 -7.88
C SER A 264 12.26 -4.28 -8.35
N GLN A 265 11.20 -4.22 -9.14
CA GLN A 265 10.60 -2.96 -9.61
C GLN A 265 10.10 -2.12 -8.42
N ASN A 266 9.38 -2.74 -7.47
CA ASN A 266 8.85 -2.06 -6.30
C ASN A 266 9.96 -1.61 -5.34
N LEU A 267 11.02 -2.41 -5.16
CA LEU A 267 12.19 -2.02 -4.37
C LEU A 267 12.84 -0.75 -4.90
N VAL A 268 13.11 -0.70 -6.20
CA VAL A 268 13.74 0.46 -6.84
C VAL A 268 12.83 1.68 -6.79
N LEU A 269 11.55 1.53 -7.12
CA LEU A 269 10.59 2.64 -7.13
C LEU A 269 10.37 3.20 -5.71
N ALA A 270 10.22 2.31 -4.72
CA ALA A 270 10.09 2.71 -3.32
C ALA A 270 11.35 3.38 -2.79
N ALA A 271 12.54 2.88 -3.15
CA ALA A 271 13.81 3.50 -2.78
C ALA A 271 13.98 4.91 -3.35
N LYS A 272 13.54 5.17 -4.59
CA LYS A 272 13.51 6.51 -5.19
C LYS A 272 12.66 7.47 -4.35
N CYS A 273 11.43 7.06 -4.01
CA CYS A 273 10.55 7.87 -3.17
C CYS A 273 11.11 8.04 -1.75
N HIS A 274 11.65 6.97 -1.16
CA HIS A 274 12.29 7.02 0.15
C HIS A 274 13.46 8.01 0.19
N ALA A 275 14.29 8.02 -0.85
CA ALA A 275 15.38 9.00 -0.99
C ALA A 275 14.86 10.44 -1.04
N LEU A 276 13.84 10.71 -1.88
CA LEU A 276 13.26 12.06 -2.02
C LEU A 276 12.68 12.59 -0.72
N ILE A 277 11.89 11.80 0.01
CA ILE A 277 11.29 12.24 1.29
C ILE A 277 12.34 12.47 2.37
N ASN A 278 13.52 11.84 2.25
CA ASN A 278 14.68 12.07 3.12
C ASN A 278 15.64 13.16 2.59
N GLY A 279 15.30 13.85 1.49
CA GLY A 279 16.07 14.96 0.93
C GLY A 279 17.28 14.54 0.12
N LYS A 280 17.30 13.32 -0.42
CA LYS A 280 18.28 12.86 -1.41
C LYS A 280 17.67 12.97 -2.81
N TYR A 281 18.48 13.26 -3.82
CA TYR A 281 18.05 13.35 -5.22
C TYR A 281 18.29 12.06 -6.02
N SER A 282 18.85 11.04 -5.39
CA SER A 282 19.06 9.69 -5.94
C SER A 282 19.08 8.69 -4.79
N PRO A 283 18.50 7.49 -4.94
CA PRO A 283 18.54 6.46 -3.92
C PRO A 283 19.93 5.81 -3.83
N ASP A 284 20.25 5.32 -2.64
CA ASP A 284 21.37 4.42 -2.37
C ASP A 284 20.88 3.04 -1.88
N ILE A 285 21.82 2.16 -1.54
CA ILE A 285 21.52 0.81 -1.07
C ILE A 285 20.72 0.84 0.24
N GLU A 286 20.96 1.80 1.11
CA GLU A 286 20.23 1.92 2.38
C GLU A 286 18.76 2.28 2.17
N ASP A 287 18.44 3.05 1.11
CA ASP A 287 17.05 3.33 0.73
C ASP A 287 16.32 2.05 0.26
N VAL A 288 17.04 1.15 -0.44
CA VAL A 288 16.48 -0.17 -0.82
C VAL A 288 16.24 -1.05 0.42
N LYS A 289 17.21 -1.08 1.35
CA LYS A 289 17.07 -1.86 2.60
C LYS A 289 15.92 -1.35 3.47
N ALA A 290 15.72 -0.03 3.53
CA ALA A 290 14.66 0.58 4.32
C ALA A 290 13.26 0.11 3.93
N VAL A 291 13.02 -0.22 2.65
CA VAL A 291 11.72 -0.66 2.13
C VAL A 291 11.63 -2.17 1.92
N ALA A 292 12.74 -2.91 2.08
CA ALA A 292 12.85 -4.31 1.71
C ALA A 292 11.83 -5.21 2.42
N PHE A 293 11.64 -5.04 3.73
CA PHE A 293 10.69 -5.84 4.50
C PHE A 293 9.25 -5.68 3.97
N SER A 294 8.80 -4.46 3.78
CA SER A 294 7.44 -4.17 3.34
C SER A 294 7.17 -4.61 1.90
N VAL A 295 8.21 -4.65 1.04
CA VAL A 295 8.11 -5.15 -0.34
C VAL A 295 8.15 -6.67 -0.39
N LEU A 296 8.97 -7.34 0.43
CA LEU A 296 9.28 -8.77 0.24
C LEU A 296 8.43 -9.71 1.10
N ARG A 297 7.92 -9.28 2.28
CA ARG A 297 7.30 -10.19 3.25
C ARG A 297 6.10 -10.97 2.71
N HIS A 298 5.35 -10.44 1.76
CA HIS A 298 4.19 -11.10 1.15
C HIS A 298 4.52 -11.76 -0.20
N ARG A 299 5.78 -11.78 -0.59
CA ARG A 299 6.27 -12.32 -1.87
C ARG A 299 7.16 -13.54 -1.73
N ILE A 300 7.51 -13.88 -0.49
CA ILE A 300 8.30 -15.07 -0.18
C ILE A 300 7.46 -16.02 0.66
N VAL A 301 7.52 -17.31 0.33
CA VAL A 301 6.78 -18.37 1.03
C VAL A 301 7.76 -19.22 1.80
N ARG A 302 7.55 -19.32 3.11
CA ARG A 302 8.36 -20.18 3.99
C ARG A 302 8.03 -21.65 3.74
N ASN A 303 9.04 -22.50 3.84
CA ASN A 303 8.84 -23.94 3.81
C ASN A 303 8.56 -24.48 5.21
N PHE A 304 8.18 -25.77 5.28
CA PHE A 304 7.90 -26.47 6.54
C PHE A 304 9.05 -26.37 7.56
N LYS A 305 10.31 -26.37 7.09
CA LYS A 305 11.47 -26.28 7.98
C LYS A 305 11.57 -24.91 8.68
N ALA A 306 11.29 -23.82 7.96
CA ALA A 306 11.23 -22.48 8.53
C ALA A 306 10.12 -22.38 9.60
N GLU A 307 8.97 -22.99 9.33
CA GLU A 307 7.86 -23.02 10.29
C GLU A 307 8.22 -23.85 11.54
N ALA A 308 8.82 -25.02 11.37
CA ALA A 308 9.24 -25.89 12.48
C ALA A 308 10.34 -25.26 13.34
N GLU A 309 11.27 -24.49 12.74
CA GLU A 309 12.33 -23.76 13.46
C GLU A 309 11.83 -22.39 14.01
N GLY A 310 10.57 -22.01 13.78
CA GLY A 310 9.99 -20.71 14.22
C GLY A 310 10.61 -19.50 13.53
N MET A 311 11.25 -19.69 12.34
CA MET A 311 11.92 -18.63 11.60
C MET A 311 10.88 -17.72 10.95
N SER A 312 10.87 -16.44 11.31
CA SER A 312 9.98 -15.45 10.71
C SER A 312 10.41 -15.03 9.30
N THR A 313 9.48 -14.50 8.52
CA THR A 313 9.77 -13.95 7.18
C THR A 313 10.78 -12.81 7.26
N GLU A 314 10.65 -11.95 8.27
CA GLU A 314 11.54 -10.82 8.53
C GLU A 314 12.97 -11.27 8.84
N GLU A 315 13.14 -12.30 9.65
CA GLU A 315 14.48 -12.86 9.94
C GLU A 315 15.14 -13.44 8.69
N ILE A 316 14.37 -14.10 7.83
CA ILE A 316 14.88 -14.60 6.56
C ILE A 316 15.33 -13.44 5.67
N ILE A 317 14.46 -12.42 5.47
CA ILE A 317 14.79 -11.23 4.67
C ILE A 317 16.06 -10.55 5.20
N LYS A 318 16.17 -10.41 6.53
CA LYS A 318 17.35 -9.82 7.18
C LYS A 318 18.65 -10.58 6.86
N LYS A 319 18.60 -11.91 6.80
CA LYS A 319 19.77 -12.73 6.45
C LYS A 319 20.14 -12.64 4.96
N LEU A 320 19.18 -12.30 4.08
CA LEU A 320 19.40 -12.15 2.65
C LEU A 320 19.96 -10.78 2.27
N MET A 321 19.71 -9.74 3.06
CA MET A 321 20.25 -8.39 2.87
C MET A 321 21.75 -8.33 3.14
#